data_87839da280f9ff10b64f9f1ff941cb9b
#
_entry.id   87839da280f9ff10b64f9f1ff941cb9b
#
_cell.length_a   1.000
_cell.length_b   1.000
_cell.length_c   1.000
_cell.angle_alpha   90.00
_cell.angle_beta   90.00
_cell.angle_gamma   90.00
#
_symmetry.space_group_name_H-M   'P 1'
#
loop_
_entity.id
_entity.type
_entity.pdbx_description
1 polymer ?
#
loop_
_entity_poly.entity_id
_entity_poly.type
_entity_poly.pdbx_seq_one_letter_code
_entity_poly.pdbx_strand_id
1 'polypeptide(L)'
;EPEFTIDNADQYPQILLERGKVMADYAERKAKIKADAEAAARKIGGNADLSESLLEEVTSLVEWPVVLTAKFEEKFLAVPSEALVYTMKGDQKYFPVYANDGKLLPNFIFVANIESKDPQQIISGNEKVVRPRLADAEFFFNTDRKKRLEDNLPRLETVLFQQQLGTLRDKTDRIQALAGWIAEQIGADVNHATRAGLLSKCDLMTNMVFEFTDTQGVMGMHYARHDGEAEDVAVALNEQYQPRFAGDALPSNPVACAVAIADKMDTLAGIFGIGQHPKGDKDPFALRRAALGVLRIIVEKNLNLDLQTLTEEAVRLYGEKLTNANVVDDVIDFMLGRFRAWYQDEGYGVDTIQAVLARRPTRPADFDARMKAVSHFRTLEESSALAAANKRVSNILAKSDETLNDIVHASVLKEAAEIKLAGNLVVLRDKLQPYFAKGRYQDARSEERRV
;
A
#
# COMPACT_ATOMS: atom_id res chain seq x y z
N GLU A 1 -41.39 21.98 17.92
CA GLU A 1 -40.73 22.93 17.01
C GLU A 1 -41.76 23.94 16.54
N PRO A 2 -41.43 25.25 16.49
CA PRO A 2 -42.37 26.25 16.03
C PRO A 2 -42.60 26.17 14.52
N GLU A 3 -43.84 26.36 14.10
CA GLU A 3 -44.17 26.52 12.69
C GLU A 3 -43.84 27.94 12.22
N PHE A 4 -43.28 28.04 11.01
CA PHE A 4 -43.10 29.34 10.34
C PHE A 4 -43.29 29.19 8.84
N THR A 5 -43.81 30.27 8.25
CA THR A 5 -44.11 30.32 6.83
C THR A 5 -42.91 30.80 6.04
N ILE A 6 -42.61 30.12 4.94
CA ILE A 6 -41.58 30.50 3.98
C ILE A 6 -42.26 30.99 2.71
N ASP A 7 -42.15 32.31 2.43
CA ASP A 7 -42.83 32.95 1.31
C ASP A 7 -42.07 32.79 0.00
N ASN A 8 -40.74 32.59 0.06
CA ASN A 8 -39.86 32.47 -1.10
C ASN A 8 -38.78 31.42 -0.80
N ALA A 9 -38.48 30.56 -1.78
CA ALA A 9 -37.47 29.53 -1.66
C ALA A 9 -36.08 30.07 -1.27
N ASP A 10 -35.72 31.25 -1.72
CA ASP A 10 -34.45 31.91 -1.37
C ASP A 10 -34.31 32.24 0.11
N GLN A 11 -35.45 32.36 0.84
CA GLN A 11 -35.46 32.61 2.27
C GLN A 11 -35.25 31.34 3.12
N TYR A 12 -35.36 30.17 2.52
CA TYR A 12 -35.32 28.88 3.23
C TYR A 12 -34.06 28.69 4.08
N PRO A 13 -32.85 28.83 3.55
CA PRO A 13 -31.64 28.66 4.36
C PRO A 13 -31.54 29.62 5.54
N GLN A 14 -31.89 30.89 5.34
CA GLN A 14 -31.79 31.93 6.35
C GLN A 14 -32.83 31.75 7.46
N ILE A 15 -34.06 31.42 7.12
CA ILE A 15 -35.12 31.15 8.10
C ILE A 15 -34.77 29.91 8.93
N LEU A 16 -34.29 28.86 8.32
CA LEU A 16 -33.81 27.66 9.04
C LEU A 16 -32.69 28.01 10.01
N LEU A 17 -31.71 28.82 9.58
CA LEU A 17 -30.58 29.21 10.40
C LEU A 17 -31.02 30.04 11.63
N GLU A 18 -31.80 31.06 11.41
CA GLU A 18 -32.19 32.03 12.46
C GLU A 18 -33.27 31.52 13.41
N ARG A 19 -34.30 30.89 12.85
CA ARG A 19 -35.50 30.47 13.58
C ARG A 19 -35.56 28.97 13.83
N GLY A 20 -35.12 28.18 12.86
CA GLY A 20 -35.14 26.71 12.96
C GLY A 20 -33.94 26.13 13.71
N LYS A 21 -32.87 26.90 13.87
CA LYS A 21 -31.60 26.42 14.42
C LYS A 21 -31.08 25.21 13.61
N VAL A 22 -31.14 25.36 12.30
CA VAL A 22 -30.62 24.37 11.32
C VAL A 22 -29.74 25.11 10.32
N MET A 23 -28.49 24.67 10.22
CA MET A 23 -27.57 25.13 9.21
C MET A 23 -27.70 24.19 8.00
N ALA A 24 -28.55 24.56 7.04
CA ALA A 24 -28.92 23.71 5.92
C ALA A 24 -27.79 23.50 4.90
N ASP A 25 -26.95 24.52 4.71
CA ASP A 25 -25.81 24.44 3.77
C ASP A 25 -24.73 23.53 4.34
N TYR A 26 -24.48 22.40 3.65
CA TYR A 26 -23.50 21.42 4.06
C TYR A 26 -22.08 21.99 4.07
N ALA A 27 -21.70 22.75 3.04
CA ALA A 27 -20.36 23.32 2.92
C ALA A 27 -20.08 24.35 4.03
N GLU A 28 -21.07 25.22 4.35
CA GLU A 28 -20.96 26.16 5.47
C GLU A 28 -20.87 25.46 6.82
N ARG A 29 -21.66 24.40 7.01
CA ARG A 29 -21.67 23.63 8.24
C ARG A 29 -20.32 22.91 8.43
N LYS A 30 -19.78 22.29 7.38
CA LYS A 30 -18.47 21.66 7.39
C LYS A 30 -17.36 22.66 7.70
N ALA A 31 -17.37 23.81 7.07
CA ALA A 31 -16.39 24.88 7.31
C ALA A 31 -16.44 25.40 8.75
N LYS A 32 -17.66 25.56 9.30
CA LYS A 32 -17.84 25.96 10.69
C LYS A 32 -17.29 24.93 11.68
N ILE A 33 -17.60 23.65 11.49
CA ILE A 33 -17.10 22.57 12.35
C ILE A 33 -15.58 22.56 12.31
N LYS A 34 -15.00 22.63 11.13
CA LYS A 34 -13.55 22.66 10.95
C LYS A 34 -12.90 23.84 11.67
N ALA A 35 -13.39 25.05 11.44
CA ALA A 35 -12.85 26.26 12.05
C ALA A 35 -12.97 26.26 13.58
N ASP A 36 -14.13 25.85 14.10
CA ASP A 36 -14.39 25.81 15.53
C ASP A 36 -13.57 24.71 16.24
N ALA A 37 -13.38 23.56 15.59
CA ALA A 37 -12.54 22.48 16.10
C ALA A 37 -11.06 22.87 16.10
N GLU A 38 -10.56 23.50 15.06
CA GLU A 38 -9.19 24.05 15.00
C GLU A 38 -8.96 25.08 16.11
N ALA A 39 -9.90 25.99 16.32
CA ALA A 39 -9.82 26.99 17.38
C ALA A 39 -9.84 26.35 18.78
N ALA A 40 -10.69 25.37 19.01
CA ALA A 40 -10.75 24.63 20.27
C ALA A 40 -9.43 23.90 20.57
N ALA A 41 -8.84 23.26 19.56
CA ALA A 41 -7.56 22.59 19.70
C ALA A 41 -6.42 23.56 20.03
N ARG A 42 -6.39 24.74 19.39
CA ARG A 42 -5.38 25.78 19.67
C ARG A 42 -5.45 26.26 21.12
N LYS A 43 -6.65 26.38 21.71
CA LYS A 43 -6.83 26.79 23.09
C LYS A 43 -6.16 25.87 24.09
N ILE A 44 -6.01 24.59 23.76
CA ILE A 44 -5.34 23.61 24.62
C ILE A 44 -3.92 23.28 24.12
N GLY A 45 -3.38 24.07 23.20
CA GLY A 45 -2.02 23.96 22.72
C GLY A 45 -1.77 22.84 21.71
N GLY A 46 -2.80 22.44 20.97
CA GLY A 46 -2.69 21.31 20.04
C GLY A 46 -3.39 21.54 18.70
N ASN A 47 -3.44 20.47 17.93
CA ASN A 47 -4.08 20.40 16.63
C ASN A 47 -5.08 19.24 16.63
N ALA A 48 -6.31 19.50 16.17
CA ALA A 48 -7.32 18.46 16.03
C ALA A 48 -7.05 17.59 14.80
N ASP A 49 -7.29 16.29 14.91
CA ASP A 49 -7.32 15.39 13.76
C ASP A 49 -8.64 15.59 13.01
N LEU A 50 -8.61 16.43 12.00
CA LEU A 50 -9.74 16.75 11.12
C LEU A 50 -9.62 16.02 9.78
N SER A 51 -9.37 14.71 9.84
CA SER A 51 -9.34 13.89 8.64
C SER A 51 -10.65 14.04 7.86
N GLU A 52 -10.54 14.12 6.54
CA GLU A 52 -11.67 14.47 5.67
C GLU A 52 -12.87 13.52 5.87
N SER A 53 -12.64 12.23 5.95
CA SER A 53 -13.71 11.25 6.15
C SER A 53 -14.48 11.44 7.46
N LEU A 54 -13.76 11.68 8.56
CA LEU A 54 -14.38 11.92 9.87
C LEU A 54 -15.12 13.26 9.88
N LEU A 55 -14.54 14.30 9.32
CA LEU A 55 -15.16 15.62 9.23
C LEU A 55 -16.46 15.57 8.42
N GLU A 56 -16.47 14.89 7.29
CA GLU A 56 -17.66 14.70 6.46
C GLU A 56 -18.75 13.90 7.19
N GLU A 57 -18.36 12.83 7.88
CA GLU A 57 -19.30 12.03 8.66
C GLU A 57 -19.94 12.85 9.78
N VAL A 58 -19.14 13.56 10.56
CA VAL A 58 -19.66 14.44 11.63
C VAL A 58 -20.55 15.54 11.07
N THR A 59 -20.17 16.16 9.97
CA THR A 59 -20.98 17.19 9.29
C THR A 59 -22.35 16.65 8.91
N SER A 60 -22.43 15.39 8.50
CA SER A 60 -23.70 14.76 8.12
C SER A 60 -24.56 14.37 9.31
N LEU A 61 -23.99 14.23 10.50
CA LEU A 61 -24.70 13.81 11.72
C LEU A 61 -25.34 14.98 12.49
N VAL A 62 -24.92 16.21 12.24
CA VAL A 62 -25.37 17.38 12.98
C VAL A 62 -25.92 18.46 12.05
N GLU A 63 -26.95 19.14 12.48
CA GLU A 63 -27.56 20.25 11.75
C GLU A 63 -27.33 21.62 12.42
N TRP A 64 -27.01 21.61 13.71
CA TRP A 64 -26.65 22.78 14.49
C TRP A 64 -25.36 22.50 15.29
N PRO A 65 -24.19 22.63 14.66
CA PRO A 65 -22.96 22.19 15.28
C PRO A 65 -22.49 23.11 16.41
N VAL A 66 -22.25 22.52 17.57
CA VAL A 66 -21.64 23.16 18.74
C VAL A 66 -20.42 22.34 19.11
N VAL A 67 -19.24 22.90 18.91
CA VAL A 67 -17.96 22.23 19.18
C VAL A 67 -17.61 22.36 20.66
N LEU A 68 -17.37 21.25 21.31
CA LEU A 68 -17.02 21.16 22.72
C LEU A 68 -15.70 20.38 22.89
N THR A 69 -14.95 20.73 23.93
CA THR A 69 -13.71 20.08 24.32
C THR A 69 -13.88 19.28 25.57
N ALA A 70 -13.46 18.03 25.55
CA ALA A 70 -13.49 17.13 26.69
C ALA A 70 -12.08 16.62 27.01
N LYS A 71 -11.93 15.95 28.14
CA LYS A 71 -10.67 15.40 28.61
C LYS A 71 -10.84 13.97 29.09
N PHE A 72 -9.75 13.23 29.11
CA PHE A 72 -9.64 11.94 29.78
C PHE A 72 -8.41 11.91 30.68
N GLU A 73 -8.30 10.88 31.50
CA GLU A 73 -7.23 10.77 32.46
C GLU A 73 -5.89 10.54 31.77
N GLU A 74 -4.86 11.29 32.16
CA GLU A 74 -3.51 11.21 31.56
C GLU A 74 -2.89 9.83 31.64
N LYS A 75 -3.29 9.00 32.62
CA LYS A 75 -2.77 7.63 32.76
C LYS A 75 -2.99 6.77 31.51
N PHE A 76 -4.04 7.04 30.74
CA PHE A 76 -4.33 6.31 29.52
C PHE A 76 -3.33 6.60 28.39
N LEU A 77 -2.58 7.68 28.47
CA LEU A 77 -1.53 8.00 27.49
C LEU A 77 -0.36 7.01 27.52
N ALA A 78 -0.25 6.15 28.55
CA ALA A 78 0.69 5.05 28.59
C ALA A 78 0.32 3.92 27.61
N VAL A 79 -0.93 3.86 27.18
CA VAL A 79 -1.41 2.95 26.13
C VAL A 79 -1.04 3.55 24.75
N PRO A 80 -0.66 2.73 23.77
CA PRO A 80 -0.41 3.22 22.42
C PRO A 80 -1.57 4.08 21.91
N SER A 81 -1.23 5.24 21.35
CA SER A 81 -2.22 6.23 20.91
C SER A 81 -3.20 5.68 19.87
N GLU A 82 -2.76 4.75 19.03
CA GLU A 82 -3.57 4.12 18.00
C GLU A 82 -4.78 3.38 18.59
N ALA A 83 -4.62 2.74 19.75
CA ALA A 83 -5.71 2.07 20.44
C ALA A 83 -6.72 3.06 21.04
N LEU A 84 -6.24 4.16 21.60
CA LEU A 84 -7.10 5.22 22.13
C LEU A 84 -7.86 5.92 21.02
N VAL A 85 -7.17 6.25 19.92
CA VAL A 85 -7.75 6.90 18.74
C VAL A 85 -8.80 6.01 18.08
N TYR A 86 -8.58 4.72 18.01
CA TYR A 86 -9.58 3.77 17.49
C TYR A 86 -10.93 3.95 18.16
N THR A 87 -10.95 4.00 19.49
CA THR A 87 -12.18 4.21 20.26
C THR A 87 -12.79 5.60 20.01
N MET A 88 -11.99 6.64 20.13
CA MET A 88 -12.48 8.01 20.03
C MET A 88 -12.97 8.32 18.62
N LYS A 89 -12.19 8.01 17.61
CA LYS A 89 -12.46 8.37 16.21
C LYS A 89 -13.41 7.38 15.54
N GLY A 90 -13.18 6.09 15.72
CA GLY A 90 -13.95 5.03 15.06
C GLY A 90 -15.32 4.83 15.68
N ASP A 91 -15.38 4.65 16.99
CA ASP A 91 -16.63 4.33 17.69
C ASP A 91 -17.48 5.58 17.99
N GLN A 92 -16.85 6.63 18.50
CA GLN A 92 -17.55 7.80 19.06
C GLN A 92 -17.58 9.00 18.12
N LYS A 93 -16.81 8.99 17.02
CA LYS A 93 -16.70 10.10 16.07
C LYS A 93 -16.19 11.39 16.71
N TYR A 94 -15.26 11.25 17.66
CA TYR A 94 -14.55 12.36 18.27
C TYR A 94 -13.27 12.68 17.51
N PHE A 95 -12.86 13.95 17.55
CA PHE A 95 -11.60 14.42 16.98
C PHE A 95 -10.49 14.31 18.04
N PRO A 96 -9.51 13.41 17.88
CA PRO A 96 -8.33 13.40 18.74
C PRO A 96 -7.54 14.72 18.59
N VAL A 97 -6.83 15.09 19.65
CA VAL A 97 -5.99 16.29 19.66
C VAL A 97 -4.54 15.90 19.89
N TYR A 98 -3.66 16.39 19.01
CA TYR A 98 -2.22 16.14 19.07
C TYR A 98 -1.48 17.42 19.38
N ALA A 99 -0.40 17.30 20.20
CA ALA A 99 0.57 18.37 20.38
C ALA A 99 1.38 18.60 19.09
N ASN A 100 2.12 19.71 19.02
CA ASN A 100 2.95 20.03 17.86
C ASN A 100 4.06 19.00 17.58
N ASP A 101 4.48 18.23 18.58
CA ASP A 101 5.44 17.13 18.46
C ASP A 101 4.80 15.80 17.97
N GLY A 102 3.51 15.81 17.67
CA GLY A 102 2.75 14.64 17.22
C GLY A 102 2.25 13.70 18.32
N LYS A 103 2.50 14.01 19.60
CA LYS A 103 2.00 13.20 20.72
C LYS A 103 0.54 13.51 21.00
N LEU A 104 -0.24 12.47 21.29
CA LEU A 104 -1.64 12.61 21.67
C LEU A 104 -1.77 13.37 23.00
N LEU A 105 -2.65 14.38 23.02
CA LEU A 105 -3.05 15.07 24.24
C LEU A 105 -4.20 14.32 24.93
N PRO A 106 -4.37 14.45 26.26
CA PRO A 106 -5.46 13.80 27.01
C PRO A 106 -6.79 14.53 26.82
N ASN A 107 -7.11 14.89 25.58
CA ASN A 107 -8.28 15.65 25.22
C ASN A 107 -8.89 15.09 23.92
N PHE A 108 -10.18 15.34 23.76
CA PHE A 108 -10.85 15.13 22.49
C PHE A 108 -11.86 16.25 22.24
N ILE A 109 -12.13 16.47 20.98
CA ILE A 109 -13.11 17.46 20.53
C ILE A 109 -14.27 16.72 19.91
N PHE A 110 -15.48 17.12 20.25
CA PHE A 110 -16.68 16.53 19.69
C PHE A 110 -17.69 17.60 19.34
N VAL A 111 -18.69 17.24 18.54
CA VAL A 111 -19.70 18.17 18.06
C VAL A 111 -21.06 17.76 18.60
N ALA A 112 -21.63 18.62 19.40
CA ALA A 112 -23.02 18.49 19.85
C ALA A 112 -23.96 19.11 18.81
N ASN A 113 -25.18 18.62 18.77
CA ASN A 113 -26.24 19.13 17.86
C ASN A 113 -27.21 20.06 18.57
N ILE A 114 -26.79 20.70 19.64
CA ILE A 114 -27.60 21.60 20.43
C ILE A 114 -26.74 22.61 21.17
N GLU A 115 -27.23 23.83 21.29
CA GLU A 115 -26.65 24.83 22.16
C GLU A 115 -27.24 24.64 23.57
N SER A 116 -26.48 24.05 24.47
CA SER A 116 -26.91 23.73 25.82
C SER A 116 -26.81 24.94 26.74
N LYS A 117 -27.75 25.04 27.68
CA LYS A 117 -27.68 26.01 28.79
C LYS A 117 -26.56 25.64 29.79
N ASP A 118 -26.20 24.37 29.86
CA ASP A 118 -25.12 23.86 30.68
C ASP A 118 -24.25 22.89 29.86
N PRO A 119 -23.30 23.42 29.06
CA PRO A 119 -22.41 22.58 28.23
C PRO A 119 -21.62 21.56 29.02
N GLN A 120 -21.31 21.84 30.29
CA GLN A 120 -20.53 20.94 31.14
C GLN A 120 -21.21 19.57 31.36
N GLN A 121 -22.53 19.53 31.37
CA GLN A 121 -23.30 18.28 31.46
C GLN A 121 -23.08 17.39 30.24
N ILE A 122 -23.07 18.02 29.05
CA ILE A 122 -22.79 17.30 27.79
C ILE A 122 -21.35 16.78 27.78
N ILE A 123 -20.41 17.63 28.17
CA ILE A 123 -18.99 17.27 28.24
C ILE A 123 -18.77 16.08 29.19
N SER A 124 -19.30 16.17 30.40
CA SER A 124 -19.22 15.12 31.40
C SER A 124 -19.87 13.81 30.93
N GLY A 125 -21.00 13.90 30.24
CA GLY A 125 -21.67 12.74 29.66
C GLY A 125 -20.80 12.01 28.64
N ASN A 126 -20.16 12.74 27.73
CA ASN A 126 -19.26 12.16 26.73
C ASN A 126 -17.97 11.60 27.36
N GLU A 127 -17.41 12.27 28.36
CA GLU A 127 -16.27 11.74 29.11
C GLU A 127 -16.60 10.41 29.81
N LYS A 128 -17.81 10.28 30.35
CA LYS A 128 -18.31 9.03 30.96
C LYS A 128 -18.46 7.89 29.97
N VAL A 129 -18.81 8.20 28.72
CA VAL A 129 -18.96 7.20 27.65
C VAL A 129 -17.61 6.66 27.20
N VAL A 130 -16.62 7.53 27.05
CA VAL A 130 -15.30 7.10 26.54
C VAL A 130 -14.44 6.40 27.56
N ARG A 131 -14.56 6.76 28.84
CA ARG A 131 -13.70 6.24 29.90
C ARG A 131 -13.67 4.71 29.99
N PRO A 132 -14.79 3.97 29.99
CA PRO A 132 -14.76 2.51 30.04
C PRO A 132 -13.99 1.89 28.87
N ARG A 133 -14.11 2.45 27.67
CA ARG A 133 -13.40 1.97 26.49
C ARG A 133 -11.90 2.20 26.57
N LEU A 134 -11.47 3.34 27.12
CA LEU A 134 -10.07 3.62 27.38
C LEU A 134 -9.51 2.72 28.49
N ALA A 135 -10.32 2.43 29.51
CA ALA A 135 -9.97 1.48 30.57
C ALA A 135 -9.82 0.06 30.02
N ASP A 136 -10.68 -0.36 29.10
CA ASP A 136 -10.56 -1.64 28.41
C ASP A 136 -9.24 -1.71 27.61
N ALA A 137 -8.92 -0.67 26.85
CA ALA A 137 -7.66 -0.60 26.11
C ALA A 137 -6.44 -0.72 27.03
N GLU A 138 -6.44 -0.02 28.16
CA GLU A 138 -5.38 -0.12 29.19
C GLU A 138 -5.29 -1.53 29.74
N PHE A 139 -6.40 -2.15 30.07
CA PHE A 139 -6.44 -3.51 30.59
C PHE A 139 -5.89 -4.52 29.58
N PHE A 140 -6.33 -4.45 28.32
CA PHE A 140 -5.85 -5.34 27.26
C PHE A 140 -4.35 -5.16 27.02
N PHE A 141 -3.90 -3.91 26.94
CA PHE A 141 -2.49 -3.61 26.74
C PHE A 141 -1.61 -4.18 27.85
N ASN A 142 -2.00 -3.98 29.10
CA ASN A 142 -1.26 -4.51 30.25
C ASN A 142 -1.32 -6.04 30.33
N THR A 143 -2.45 -6.64 30.00
CA THR A 143 -2.61 -8.11 30.01
C THR A 143 -1.80 -8.76 28.90
N ASP A 144 -1.84 -8.21 27.68
CA ASP A 144 -1.11 -8.74 26.53
C ASP A 144 0.41 -8.72 26.76
N ARG A 145 0.93 -7.69 27.45
CA ARG A 145 2.36 -7.55 27.74
C ARG A 145 2.88 -8.51 28.83
N LYS A 146 2.02 -9.23 29.52
CA LYS A 146 2.44 -10.27 30.48
C LYS A 146 3.07 -11.48 29.81
N LYS A 147 2.84 -11.64 28.51
CA LYS A 147 3.45 -12.67 27.65
C LYS A 147 4.27 -12.01 26.56
N ARG A 148 5.27 -12.74 26.07
CA ARG A 148 5.98 -12.32 24.85
C ARG A 148 5.07 -12.51 23.65
N LEU A 149 5.26 -11.70 22.63
CA LEU A 149 4.48 -11.78 21.40
C LEU A 149 4.57 -13.18 20.75
N GLU A 150 5.76 -13.78 20.76
CA GLU A 150 5.99 -15.13 20.21
C GLU A 150 5.23 -16.25 20.92
N ASP A 151 4.81 -16.04 22.18
CA ASP A 151 4.04 -17.03 22.94
C ASP A 151 2.65 -17.28 22.32
N ASN A 152 2.21 -16.42 21.43
CA ASN A 152 0.96 -16.56 20.67
C ASN A 152 1.08 -17.51 19.46
N LEU A 153 2.28 -17.93 19.07
CA LEU A 153 2.47 -18.79 17.89
C LEU A 153 1.65 -20.08 17.92
N PRO A 154 1.59 -20.84 19.06
CA PRO A 154 0.77 -22.06 19.10
C PRO A 154 -0.72 -21.78 18.89
N ARG A 155 -1.21 -20.62 19.30
CA ARG A 155 -2.63 -20.25 19.14
C ARG A 155 -3.01 -19.98 17.68
N LEU A 156 -2.06 -19.64 16.82
CA LEU A 156 -2.28 -19.48 15.37
C LEU A 156 -2.70 -20.78 14.69
N GLU A 157 -2.42 -21.94 15.29
CA GLU A 157 -2.89 -23.25 14.81
C GLU A 157 -4.40 -23.41 14.89
N THR A 158 -5.07 -22.61 15.72
CA THR A 158 -6.52 -22.65 15.91
C THR A 158 -7.28 -21.75 14.95
N VAL A 159 -6.58 -20.91 14.18
CA VAL A 159 -7.19 -19.95 13.25
C VAL A 159 -7.00 -20.42 11.83
N LEU A 160 -8.10 -20.57 11.13
CA LEU A 160 -8.11 -20.97 9.72
C LEU A 160 -7.68 -19.79 8.85
N PHE A 161 -6.70 -20.01 7.98
CA PHE A 161 -6.38 -19.09 6.89
C PHE A 161 -7.32 -19.32 5.71
N GLN A 162 -7.27 -20.54 5.16
CA GLN A 162 -8.14 -21.00 4.10
C GLN A 162 -8.22 -22.54 4.17
N GLN A 163 -9.38 -23.10 3.90
CA GLN A 163 -9.67 -24.53 4.14
C GLN A 163 -8.65 -25.49 3.49
N GLN A 164 -8.21 -25.19 2.27
CA GLN A 164 -7.25 -26.02 1.53
C GLN A 164 -5.79 -25.65 1.81
N LEU A 165 -5.55 -24.47 2.33
CA LEU A 165 -4.22 -23.91 2.54
C LEU A 165 -3.73 -23.96 4.01
N GLY A 166 -4.62 -24.38 4.91
CA GLY A 166 -4.30 -24.58 6.30
C GLY A 166 -4.57 -23.39 7.21
N THR A 167 -3.86 -23.36 8.34
CA THR A 167 -4.04 -22.40 9.43
C THR A 167 -3.16 -21.15 9.25
N LEU A 168 -3.39 -20.15 10.10
CA LEU A 168 -2.50 -18.98 10.17
C LEU A 168 -1.09 -19.36 10.66
N ARG A 169 -0.93 -20.44 11.42
CA ARG A 169 0.40 -20.96 11.75
C ARG A 169 1.12 -21.46 10.50
N ASP A 170 0.44 -22.22 9.66
CA ASP A 170 0.99 -22.68 8.38
C ASP A 170 1.42 -21.50 7.52
N LYS A 171 0.56 -20.48 7.41
CA LYS A 171 0.88 -19.23 6.69
C LYS A 171 2.11 -18.52 7.27
N THR A 172 2.18 -18.43 8.58
CA THR A 172 3.30 -17.80 9.28
C THR A 172 4.62 -18.51 9.00
N ASP A 173 4.61 -19.84 8.99
CA ASP A 173 5.81 -20.63 8.67
C ASP A 173 6.28 -20.37 7.24
N ARG A 174 5.35 -20.25 6.28
CA ARG A 174 5.69 -19.89 4.90
C ARG A 174 6.21 -18.46 4.77
N ILE A 175 5.57 -17.50 5.45
CA ILE A 175 6.02 -16.10 5.45
C ILE A 175 7.43 -15.99 6.03
N GLN A 176 7.71 -16.68 7.12
CA GLN A 176 9.02 -16.72 7.75
C GLN A 176 10.11 -17.16 6.76
N ALA A 177 9.87 -18.28 6.08
CA ALA A 177 10.81 -18.82 5.10
C ALA A 177 10.97 -17.91 3.87
N LEU A 178 9.85 -17.42 3.34
CA LEU A 178 9.85 -16.57 2.16
C LEU A 178 10.47 -15.19 2.42
N ALA A 179 10.19 -14.59 3.57
CA ALA A 179 10.80 -13.31 3.96
C ALA A 179 12.33 -13.42 4.09
N GLY A 180 12.83 -14.51 4.66
CA GLY A 180 14.26 -14.77 4.73
C GLY A 180 14.90 -14.93 3.33
N TRP A 181 14.24 -15.66 2.45
CA TRP A 181 14.67 -15.82 1.06
C TRP A 181 14.68 -14.47 0.30
N ILE A 182 13.63 -13.68 0.43
CA ILE A 182 13.55 -12.35 -0.20
C ILE A 182 14.65 -11.44 0.33
N ALA A 183 14.87 -11.42 1.66
CA ALA A 183 15.92 -10.62 2.28
C ALA A 183 17.31 -10.96 1.71
N GLU A 184 17.60 -12.23 1.49
CA GLU A 184 18.84 -12.67 0.84
C GLU A 184 18.95 -12.09 -0.58
N GLN A 185 17.87 -12.14 -1.37
CA GLN A 185 17.85 -11.63 -2.75
C GLN A 185 18.06 -10.11 -2.82
N ILE A 186 17.54 -9.36 -1.88
CA ILE A 186 17.61 -7.88 -1.90
C ILE A 186 18.74 -7.31 -1.03
N GLY A 187 19.55 -8.16 -0.40
CA GLY A 187 20.65 -7.73 0.46
C GLY A 187 20.22 -7.17 1.81
N ALA A 188 19.04 -7.56 2.31
CA ALA A 188 18.56 -7.19 3.64
C ALA A 188 19.05 -8.18 4.71
N ASP A 189 18.82 -7.83 5.98
CA ASP A 189 19.14 -8.71 7.11
C ASP A 189 18.22 -9.93 7.13
N VAL A 190 18.77 -11.10 6.78
CA VAL A 190 18.03 -12.36 6.69
C VAL A 190 17.47 -12.79 8.05
N ASN A 191 18.24 -12.65 9.12
CA ASN A 191 17.81 -13.05 10.46
C ASN A 191 16.66 -12.17 10.95
N HIS A 192 16.74 -10.87 10.74
CA HIS A 192 15.66 -9.94 11.08
C HIS A 192 14.40 -10.18 10.24
N ALA A 193 14.54 -10.42 8.94
CA ALA A 193 13.40 -10.73 8.08
C ALA A 193 12.71 -12.04 8.48
N THR A 194 13.47 -13.06 8.78
CA THR A 194 12.99 -14.35 9.27
C THR A 194 12.24 -14.17 10.60
N ARG A 195 12.83 -13.43 11.54
CA ARG A 195 12.21 -13.14 12.83
C ARG A 195 10.91 -12.36 12.68
N ALA A 196 10.90 -11.32 11.86
CA ALA A 196 9.71 -10.52 11.58
C ALA A 196 8.61 -11.37 10.92
N GLY A 197 8.96 -12.22 9.99
CA GLY A 197 8.03 -13.17 9.36
C GLY A 197 7.38 -14.11 10.38
N LEU A 198 8.15 -14.64 11.30
CA LEU A 198 7.64 -15.50 12.38
C LEU A 198 6.65 -14.78 13.28
N LEU A 199 6.94 -13.53 13.64
CA LEU A 199 6.11 -12.74 14.54
C LEU A 199 4.93 -12.04 13.85
N SER A 200 4.89 -12.06 12.53
CA SER A 200 4.03 -11.21 11.70
C SER A 200 2.53 -11.28 12.04
N LYS A 201 2.03 -12.42 12.46
CA LYS A 201 0.59 -12.66 12.75
C LYS A 201 0.29 -12.88 14.22
N CYS A 202 1.29 -12.80 15.09
CA CYS A 202 1.12 -13.09 16.51
C CYS A 202 0.16 -12.13 17.22
N ASP A 203 0.10 -10.87 16.81
CA ASP A 203 -0.79 -9.89 17.45
C ASP A 203 -2.27 -10.16 17.21
N LEU A 204 -2.63 -10.97 16.21
CA LEU A 204 -4.01 -11.41 15.99
C LEU A 204 -4.58 -12.20 17.15
N MET A 205 -3.73 -12.81 17.98
CA MET A 205 -4.12 -13.58 19.14
C MET A 205 -4.12 -12.76 20.44
N THR A 206 -3.84 -11.48 20.37
CA THR A 206 -3.87 -10.57 21.52
C THR A 206 -5.29 -10.10 21.82
N ASN A 207 -5.55 -9.76 23.09
CA ASN A 207 -6.84 -9.20 23.49
C ASN A 207 -7.12 -7.86 22.79
N MET A 208 -6.08 -7.02 22.68
CA MET A 208 -6.21 -5.71 22.05
C MET A 208 -6.72 -5.82 20.60
N VAL A 209 -6.07 -6.65 19.79
CA VAL A 209 -6.44 -6.80 18.37
C VAL A 209 -7.78 -7.52 18.21
N PHE A 210 -8.11 -8.43 19.10
CA PHE A 210 -9.42 -9.10 19.08
C PHE A 210 -10.58 -8.10 19.28
N GLU A 211 -10.44 -7.18 20.24
CA GLU A 211 -11.46 -6.17 20.53
C GLU A 211 -11.37 -4.94 19.62
N PHE A 212 -10.16 -4.51 19.31
CA PHE A 212 -9.87 -3.34 18.48
C PHE A 212 -9.16 -3.80 17.20
N THR A 213 -9.92 -4.36 16.26
CA THR A 213 -9.41 -5.07 15.09
C THR A 213 -8.53 -4.23 14.16
N ASP A 214 -8.79 -2.92 14.07
CA ASP A 214 -7.98 -2.01 13.25
C ASP A 214 -6.58 -1.74 13.81
N THR A 215 -6.31 -2.19 15.04
CA THR A 215 -4.98 -2.09 15.63
C THR A 215 -4.04 -3.24 15.23
N GLN A 216 -4.51 -4.12 14.38
CA GLN A 216 -3.73 -5.19 13.78
C GLN A 216 -2.46 -4.63 13.11
N GLY A 217 -1.35 -5.24 13.38
CA GLY A 217 -0.04 -4.83 12.88
C GLY A 217 0.61 -3.77 13.78
N VAL A 218 -0.06 -2.66 14.03
CA VAL A 218 0.50 -1.61 14.90
C VAL A 218 0.70 -2.09 16.34
N MET A 219 -0.20 -2.90 16.86
CA MET A 219 -0.02 -3.50 18.18
C MET A 219 1.09 -4.54 18.19
N GLY A 220 1.23 -5.33 17.15
CA GLY A 220 2.39 -6.21 16.97
C GLY A 220 3.71 -5.44 17.09
N MET A 221 3.80 -4.29 16.45
CA MET A 221 4.96 -3.39 16.55
C MET A 221 5.22 -2.94 18.00
N HIS A 222 4.22 -2.45 18.69
CA HIS A 222 4.38 -2.00 20.08
C HIS A 222 4.76 -3.14 21.02
N TYR A 223 4.15 -4.31 20.87
CA TYR A 223 4.50 -5.48 21.69
C TYR A 223 5.90 -6.02 21.38
N ALA A 224 6.31 -6.00 20.11
CA ALA A 224 7.67 -6.37 19.74
C ALA A 224 8.72 -5.43 20.35
N ARG A 225 8.47 -4.13 20.35
CA ARG A 225 9.33 -3.14 21.02
C ARG A 225 9.43 -3.41 22.52
N HIS A 226 8.30 -3.69 23.15
CA HIS A 226 8.26 -4.05 24.58
C HIS A 226 9.09 -5.30 24.88
N ASP A 227 9.04 -6.29 23.98
CA ASP A 227 9.79 -7.55 24.10
C ASP A 227 11.28 -7.41 23.80
N GLY A 228 11.74 -6.24 23.37
CA GLY A 228 13.14 -5.97 23.04
C GLY A 228 13.57 -6.45 21.65
N GLU A 229 12.64 -6.66 20.73
CA GLU A 229 12.97 -6.98 19.34
C GLU A 229 13.68 -5.81 18.64
N ALA A 230 14.48 -6.11 17.61
CA ALA A 230 15.12 -5.08 16.82
C ALA A 230 14.06 -4.14 16.20
N GLU A 231 14.39 -2.85 16.05
CA GLU A 231 13.43 -1.84 15.58
C GLU A 231 12.91 -2.12 14.17
N ASP A 232 13.75 -2.58 13.26
CA ASP A 232 13.32 -2.95 11.91
C ASP A 232 12.38 -4.17 11.91
N VAL A 233 12.55 -5.12 12.83
CA VAL A 233 11.62 -6.23 13.05
C VAL A 233 10.28 -5.71 13.54
N ALA A 234 10.27 -4.87 14.56
CA ALA A 234 9.05 -4.28 15.12
C ALA A 234 8.27 -3.49 14.07
N VAL A 235 8.93 -2.61 13.35
CA VAL A 235 8.33 -1.80 12.27
C VAL A 235 7.75 -2.69 11.17
N ALA A 236 8.42 -3.78 10.82
CA ALA A 236 7.94 -4.72 9.81
C ALA A 236 6.59 -5.36 10.18
N LEU A 237 6.31 -5.58 11.46
CA LEU A 237 5.03 -6.14 11.91
C LEU A 237 3.84 -5.22 11.60
N ASN A 238 4.06 -3.92 11.59
CA ASN A 238 3.05 -2.95 11.17
C ASN A 238 3.05 -2.76 9.64
N GLU A 239 4.20 -2.56 9.04
CA GLU A 239 4.34 -2.19 7.65
C GLU A 239 4.13 -3.35 6.65
N GLN A 240 4.04 -4.59 7.12
CA GLN A 240 3.75 -5.75 6.29
C GLN A 240 2.45 -5.63 5.48
N TYR A 241 1.51 -4.82 5.97
CA TYR A 241 0.23 -4.61 5.31
C TYR A 241 0.26 -3.46 4.29
N GLN A 242 1.33 -2.70 4.25
CA GLN A 242 1.49 -1.60 3.29
C GLN A 242 1.86 -2.11 1.89
N PRO A 243 1.38 -1.45 0.84
CA PRO A 243 0.34 -0.41 0.85
C PRO A 243 -1.04 -1.02 1.10
N ARG A 244 -1.84 -0.40 1.97
CA ARG A 244 -3.19 -0.88 2.33
C ARG A 244 -4.24 -0.43 1.32
N PHE A 245 -3.99 0.69 0.66
CA PHE A 245 -4.86 1.33 -0.32
C PHE A 245 -4.02 2.10 -1.35
N ALA A 246 -4.67 2.57 -2.42
CA ALA A 246 -4.01 3.38 -3.43
C ALA A 246 -3.47 4.69 -2.81
N GLY A 247 -2.19 4.98 -3.04
CA GLY A 247 -1.53 6.16 -2.48
C GLY A 247 -0.99 5.99 -1.05
N ASP A 248 -1.19 4.83 -0.41
CA ASP A 248 -0.60 4.55 0.91
C ASP A 248 0.93 4.52 0.84
N ALA A 249 1.56 4.77 1.99
CA ALA A 249 3.00 4.63 2.15
C ALA A 249 3.46 3.20 1.89
N LEU A 250 4.69 3.06 1.46
CA LEU A 250 5.36 1.77 1.30
C LEU A 250 6.19 1.45 2.55
N PRO A 251 6.54 0.16 2.76
CA PRO A 251 7.42 -0.22 3.85
C PRO A 251 8.72 0.60 3.86
N SER A 252 9.13 1.08 5.03
CA SER A 252 10.19 2.08 5.19
C SER A 252 11.62 1.51 5.25
N ASN A 253 11.74 0.19 5.49
CA ASN A 253 13.05 -0.47 5.60
C ASN A 253 13.06 -1.79 4.83
N PRO A 254 14.24 -2.34 4.48
CA PRO A 254 14.35 -3.56 3.68
C PRO A 254 13.72 -4.80 4.34
N VAL A 255 13.77 -4.93 5.66
CA VAL A 255 13.14 -6.04 6.39
C VAL A 255 11.62 -5.97 6.25
N ALA A 256 11.04 -4.79 6.45
CA ALA A 256 9.61 -4.57 6.26
C ALA A 256 9.17 -4.84 4.81
N CYS A 257 9.98 -4.43 3.81
CA CYS A 257 9.74 -4.77 2.40
C CYS A 257 9.70 -6.27 2.18
N ALA A 258 10.67 -7.01 2.73
CA ALA A 258 10.73 -8.46 2.58
C ALA A 258 9.49 -9.16 3.17
N VAL A 259 9.05 -8.76 4.35
CA VAL A 259 7.86 -9.33 4.99
C VAL A 259 6.58 -8.96 4.25
N ALA A 260 6.44 -7.72 3.81
CA ALA A 260 5.28 -7.26 3.05
C ALA A 260 5.14 -8.01 1.72
N ILE A 261 6.22 -8.20 0.99
CA ILE A 261 6.23 -8.98 -0.25
C ILE A 261 5.91 -10.44 0.05
N ALA A 262 6.50 -11.02 1.09
CA ALA A 262 6.29 -12.42 1.47
C ALA A 262 4.81 -12.71 1.79
N ASP A 263 4.16 -11.86 2.58
CA ASP A 263 2.75 -12.02 2.93
C ASP A 263 1.85 -11.96 1.69
N LYS A 264 2.06 -10.99 0.83
CA LYS A 264 1.29 -10.80 -0.40
C LYS A 264 1.50 -11.94 -1.40
N MET A 265 2.74 -12.34 -1.59
CA MET A 265 3.07 -13.45 -2.52
C MET A 265 2.58 -14.79 -2.01
N ASP A 266 2.61 -15.04 -0.70
CA ASP A 266 2.04 -16.24 -0.11
C ASP A 266 0.55 -16.36 -0.41
N THR A 267 -0.20 -15.28 -0.24
CA THR A 267 -1.63 -15.25 -0.55
C THR A 267 -1.89 -15.44 -2.05
N LEU A 268 -1.17 -14.74 -2.92
CA LEU A 268 -1.29 -14.88 -4.37
C LEU A 268 -1.02 -16.32 -4.82
N ALA A 269 0.10 -16.89 -4.41
CA ALA A 269 0.48 -18.24 -4.77
C ALA A 269 -0.53 -19.28 -4.28
N GLY A 270 -1.01 -19.15 -3.05
CA GLY A 270 -1.96 -20.07 -2.46
C GLY A 270 -3.34 -20.04 -3.13
N ILE A 271 -3.90 -18.86 -3.30
CA ILE A 271 -5.27 -18.72 -3.86
C ILE A 271 -5.28 -19.06 -5.35
N PHE A 272 -4.30 -18.62 -6.13
CA PHE A 272 -4.14 -19.07 -7.52
C PHE A 272 -3.85 -20.57 -7.60
N GLY A 273 -3.09 -21.10 -6.65
CA GLY A 273 -2.73 -22.50 -6.56
C GLY A 273 -3.89 -23.45 -6.35
N ILE A 274 -5.00 -22.98 -5.77
CA ILE A 274 -6.24 -23.73 -5.62
C ILE A 274 -7.31 -23.34 -6.66
N GLY A 275 -6.93 -22.55 -7.66
CA GLY A 275 -7.79 -22.19 -8.79
C GLY A 275 -8.85 -21.12 -8.49
N GLN A 276 -8.72 -20.38 -7.39
CA GLN A 276 -9.67 -19.33 -7.00
C GLN A 276 -9.23 -17.93 -7.48
N HIS A 277 -9.12 -17.77 -8.79
CA HIS A 277 -8.77 -16.48 -9.40
C HIS A 277 -9.86 -15.43 -9.19
N PRO A 278 -9.50 -14.13 -9.10
CA PRO A 278 -10.47 -13.06 -9.13
C PRO A 278 -11.30 -13.09 -10.43
N LYS A 279 -12.61 -12.88 -10.32
CA LYS A 279 -13.54 -12.86 -11.47
C LYS A 279 -14.37 -11.59 -11.45
N GLY A 280 -14.32 -10.79 -12.51
CA GLY A 280 -15.04 -9.53 -12.57
C GLY A 280 -14.72 -8.66 -11.35
N ASP A 281 -15.77 -8.19 -10.68
CA ASP A 281 -15.61 -7.37 -9.46
C ASP A 281 -15.35 -8.17 -8.19
N LYS A 282 -15.43 -9.50 -8.27
CA LYS A 282 -15.25 -10.39 -7.11
C LYS A 282 -13.77 -10.68 -6.87
N ASP A 283 -13.27 -10.18 -5.77
CA ASP A 283 -11.90 -10.40 -5.30
C ASP A 283 -11.88 -10.49 -3.76
N PRO A 284 -12.40 -11.58 -3.18
CA PRO A 284 -12.58 -11.69 -1.73
C PRO A 284 -11.28 -11.71 -0.94
N PHE A 285 -10.15 -12.04 -1.57
CA PHE A 285 -8.83 -12.07 -0.95
C PHE A 285 -7.98 -10.83 -1.27
N ALA A 286 -8.58 -9.83 -1.94
CA ALA A 286 -7.88 -8.60 -2.35
C ALA A 286 -6.59 -8.87 -3.15
N LEU A 287 -6.62 -9.82 -4.06
CA LEU A 287 -5.45 -10.25 -4.84
C LEU A 287 -4.93 -9.17 -5.79
N ARG A 288 -5.84 -8.34 -6.34
CA ARG A 288 -5.43 -7.20 -7.18
C ARG A 288 -4.61 -6.18 -6.40
N ARG A 289 -5.03 -5.90 -5.18
CA ARG A 289 -4.29 -5.01 -4.27
C ARG A 289 -2.97 -5.62 -3.85
N ALA A 290 -2.94 -6.91 -3.53
CA ALA A 290 -1.72 -7.62 -3.17
C ALA A 290 -0.70 -7.59 -4.31
N ALA A 291 -1.11 -7.91 -5.53
CA ALA A 291 -0.24 -7.89 -6.70
C ALA A 291 0.33 -6.50 -6.99
N LEU A 292 -0.52 -5.47 -6.98
CA LEU A 292 -0.09 -4.09 -7.16
C LEU A 292 0.87 -3.65 -6.05
N GLY A 293 0.60 -4.06 -4.81
CA GLY A 293 1.46 -3.78 -3.66
C GLY A 293 2.87 -4.34 -3.84
N VAL A 294 3.00 -5.60 -4.29
CA VAL A 294 4.29 -6.22 -4.60
C VAL A 294 5.02 -5.44 -5.68
N LEU A 295 4.36 -5.12 -6.77
CA LEU A 295 4.95 -4.36 -7.89
C LEU A 295 5.43 -2.99 -7.45
N ARG A 296 4.62 -2.25 -6.71
CA ARG A 296 4.99 -0.93 -6.22
C ARG A 296 6.19 -0.97 -5.27
N ILE A 297 6.22 -1.92 -4.36
CA ILE A 297 7.36 -2.06 -3.43
C ILE A 297 8.64 -2.34 -4.22
N ILE A 298 8.61 -3.26 -5.16
CA ILE A 298 9.79 -3.62 -5.95
C ILE A 298 10.27 -2.44 -6.80
N VAL A 299 9.37 -1.76 -7.48
CA VAL A 299 9.71 -0.64 -8.38
C VAL A 299 10.16 0.59 -7.58
N GLU A 300 9.33 1.07 -6.65
CA GLU A 300 9.58 2.32 -5.93
C GLU A 300 10.73 2.22 -4.93
N LYS A 301 11.02 1.04 -4.39
CA LYS A 301 12.19 0.77 -3.55
C LYS A 301 13.40 0.28 -4.35
N ASN A 302 13.27 0.17 -5.66
CA ASN A 302 14.31 -0.29 -6.58
C ASN A 302 14.97 -1.61 -6.15
N LEU A 303 14.13 -2.61 -5.86
CA LEU A 303 14.60 -3.92 -5.41
C LEU A 303 14.98 -4.79 -6.62
N ASN A 304 16.16 -5.40 -6.56
CA ASN A 304 16.59 -6.37 -7.57
C ASN A 304 15.95 -7.73 -7.31
N LEU A 305 14.69 -7.86 -7.66
CA LEU A 305 13.88 -9.04 -7.41
C LEU A 305 13.18 -9.49 -8.69
N ASP A 306 13.30 -10.78 -9.00
CA ASP A 306 12.71 -11.40 -10.17
C ASP A 306 11.37 -12.05 -9.82
N LEU A 307 10.31 -11.72 -10.55
CA LEU A 307 8.97 -12.27 -10.32
C LEU A 307 8.89 -13.78 -10.55
N GLN A 308 9.65 -14.30 -11.50
CA GLN A 308 9.65 -15.73 -11.82
C GLN A 308 10.18 -16.54 -10.63
N THR A 309 11.37 -16.20 -10.15
CA THR A 309 11.99 -16.91 -9.02
C THR A 309 11.24 -16.67 -7.71
N LEU A 310 10.73 -15.47 -7.50
CA LEU A 310 9.91 -15.14 -6.34
C LEU A 310 8.63 -15.98 -6.30
N THR A 311 7.92 -16.07 -7.41
CA THR A 311 6.69 -16.85 -7.50
C THR A 311 6.95 -18.34 -7.35
N GLU A 312 8.00 -18.84 -7.98
CA GLU A 312 8.43 -20.25 -7.84
C GLU A 312 8.73 -20.59 -6.39
N GLU A 313 9.42 -19.72 -5.65
CA GLU A 313 9.74 -19.94 -4.24
C GLU A 313 8.49 -19.91 -3.37
N ALA A 314 7.59 -18.94 -3.60
CA ALA A 314 6.31 -18.87 -2.88
C ALA A 314 5.46 -20.12 -3.09
N VAL A 315 5.42 -20.64 -4.30
CA VAL A 315 4.70 -21.89 -4.65
C VAL A 315 5.36 -23.10 -4.01
N ARG A 316 6.70 -23.19 -4.07
CA ARG A 316 7.47 -24.29 -3.49
C ARG A 316 7.17 -24.50 -2.01
N LEU A 317 6.98 -23.42 -1.25
CA LEU A 317 6.72 -23.47 0.20
C LEU A 317 5.37 -24.08 0.57
N TYR A 318 4.43 -24.14 -0.37
CA TYR A 318 3.16 -24.84 -0.17
C TYR A 318 3.27 -26.37 -0.29
N GLY A 319 4.38 -26.88 -0.84
CA GLY A 319 4.55 -28.31 -1.09
C GLY A 319 3.50 -28.84 -2.06
N GLU A 320 2.79 -29.90 -1.66
CA GLU A 320 1.79 -30.57 -2.50
C GLU A 320 0.37 -30.05 -2.32
N LYS A 321 0.16 -28.99 -1.55
CA LYS A 321 -1.17 -28.44 -1.26
C LYS A 321 -1.85 -27.79 -2.46
N LEU A 322 -1.09 -27.33 -3.45
CA LEU A 322 -1.61 -26.62 -4.61
C LEU A 322 -1.99 -27.59 -5.73
N THR A 323 -3.21 -27.48 -6.22
CA THR A 323 -3.77 -28.36 -7.27
C THR A 323 -3.61 -27.81 -8.68
N ASN A 324 -3.36 -26.49 -8.82
CA ASN A 324 -3.17 -25.84 -10.12
C ASN A 324 -1.73 -26.01 -10.60
N ALA A 325 -1.51 -26.84 -11.61
CA ALA A 325 -0.19 -27.08 -12.21
C ALA A 325 0.41 -25.83 -12.88
N ASN A 326 -0.43 -24.87 -13.27
CA ASN A 326 -0.02 -23.63 -13.96
C ASN A 326 0.05 -22.41 -13.04
N VAL A 327 0.12 -22.62 -11.73
CA VAL A 327 0.03 -21.53 -10.73
C VAL A 327 1.07 -20.44 -10.95
N VAL A 328 2.32 -20.80 -11.26
CA VAL A 328 3.40 -19.81 -11.46
C VAL A 328 3.09 -18.89 -12.63
N ASP A 329 2.75 -19.45 -13.79
CA ASP A 329 2.40 -18.66 -14.98
C ASP A 329 1.15 -17.82 -14.77
N ASP A 330 0.14 -18.37 -14.10
CA ASP A 330 -1.11 -17.66 -13.79
C ASP A 330 -0.86 -16.44 -12.89
N VAL A 331 -0.03 -16.57 -11.86
CA VAL A 331 0.34 -15.47 -10.97
C VAL A 331 1.12 -14.40 -11.74
N ILE A 332 2.09 -14.79 -12.54
CA ILE A 332 2.90 -13.85 -13.32
C ILE A 332 2.04 -13.10 -14.33
N ASP A 333 1.18 -13.78 -15.05
CA ASP A 333 0.25 -13.14 -16.00
C ASP A 333 -0.69 -12.16 -15.32
N PHE A 334 -1.19 -12.53 -14.15
CA PHE A 334 -2.03 -11.66 -13.33
C PHE A 334 -1.27 -10.39 -12.88
N MET A 335 -0.04 -10.55 -12.43
CA MET A 335 0.81 -9.43 -12.01
C MET A 335 1.17 -8.51 -13.17
N LEU A 336 1.48 -9.05 -14.34
CA LEU A 336 1.73 -8.25 -15.54
C LEU A 336 0.47 -7.48 -15.99
N GLY A 337 -0.70 -8.06 -15.80
CA GLY A 337 -1.98 -7.35 -16.01
C GLY A 337 -2.18 -6.18 -15.05
N ARG A 338 -1.76 -6.32 -13.78
CA ARG A 338 -1.79 -5.22 -12.81
C ARG A 338 -0.74 -4.14 -13.13
N PHE A 339 0.41 -4.52 -13.60
CA PHE A 339 1.43 -3.61 -14.10
C PHE A 339 0.87 -2.75 -15.25
N ARG A 340 0.19 -3.37 -16.22
CA ARG A 340 -0.46 -2.67 -17.32
C ARG A 340 -1.46 -1.63 -16.79
N ALA A 341 -2.36 -2.01 -15.90
CA ALA A 341 -3.36 -1.11 -15.33
C ALA A 341 -2.70 0.06 -14.59
N TRP A 342 -1.69 -0.21 -13.80
CA TRP A 342 -0.95 0.81 -13.04
C TRP A 342 -0.31 1.85 -13.96
N TYR A 343 0.39 1.40 -15.00
CA TYR A 343 1.06 2.33 -15.92
C TYR A 343 0.09 3.08 -16.84
N GLN A 344 -1.07 2.51 -17.14
CA GLN A 344 -2.14 3.24 -17.82
C GLN A 344 -2.66 4.39 -16.95
N ASP A 345 -2.88 4.13 -15.67
CA ASP A 345 -3.33 5.15 -14.70
C ASP A 345 -2.27 6.25 -14.50
N GLU A 346 -1.00 5.93 -14.61
CA GLU A 346 0.13 6.88 -14.59
C GLU A 346 0.24 7.71 -15.88
N GLY A 347 -0.58 7.46 -16.88
CA GLY A 347 -0.62 8.21 -18.12
C GLY A 347 0.28 7.70 -19.25
N TYR A 348 0.91 6.53 -19.12
CA TYR A 348 1.69 5.93 -20.20
C TYR A 348 0.78 5.43 -21.32
N GLY A 349 1.22 5.61 -22.58
CA GLY A 349 0.47 5.15 -23.75
C GLY A 349 0.38 3.62 -23.82
N VAL A 350 -0.75 3.12 -24.32
CA VAL A 350 -0.99 1.68 -24.49
C VAL A 350 0.10 1.01 -25.32
N ASP A 351 0.55 1.67 -26.38
CA ASP A 351 1.62 1.16 -27.27
C ASP A 351 2.94 0.98 -26.54
N THR A 352 3.29 1.93 -25.67
CA THR A 352 4.51 1.88 -24.86
C THR A 352 4.45 0.70 -23.90
N ILE A 353 3.32 0.52 -23.22
CA ILE A 353 3.08 -0.60 -22.29
C ILE A 353 3.16 -1.93 -23.03
N GLN A 354 2.50 -2.06 -24.19
CA GLN A 354 2.53 -3.27 -24.99
C GLN A 354 3.94 -3.61 -25.49
N ALA A 355 4.71 -2.61 -25.90
CA ALA A 355 6.08 -2.82 -26.35
C ALA A 355 6.97 -3.40 -25.25
N VAL A 356 6.83 -2.93 -24.02
CA VAL A 356 7.58 -3.46 -22.87
C VAL A 356 7.08 -4.85 -22.49
N LEU A 357 5.76 -5.06 -22.39
CA LEU A 357 5.17 -6.34 -21.99
C LEU A 357 5.36 -7.45 -23.03
N ALA A 358 5.51 -7.11 -24.33
CA ALA A 358 5.76 -8.07 -25.39
C ALA A 358 7.06 -8.89 -25.15
N ARG A 359 8.02 -8.32 -24.45
CA ARG A 359 9.25 -9.01 -24.03
C ARG A 359 9.07 -9.89 -22.80
N ARG A 360 7.89 -9.89 -22.19
CA ARG A 360 7.55 -10.60 -20.95
C ARG A 360 8.68 -10.48 -19.90
N PRO A 361 9.03 -9.25 -19.50
CA PRO A 361 10.07 -9.04 -18.50
C PRO A 361 9.59 -9.57 -17.14
N THR A 362 10.50 -10.06 -16.32
CA THR A 362 10.19 -10.64 -15.00
C THR A 362 10.73 -9.83 -13.83
N ARG A 363 11.51 -8.76 -14.10
CA ARG A 363 12.05 -7.84 -13.08
C ARG A 363 11.29 -6.52 -13.09
N PRO A 364 10.42 -6.25 -12.10
CA PRO A 364 9.59 -5.03 -12.10
C PRO A 364 10.39 -3.72 -12.13
N ALA A 365 11.53 -3.64 -11.44
CA ALA A 365 12.41 -2.47 -11.52
C ALA A 365 12.93 -2.23 -12.94
N ASP A 366 13.19 -3.30 -13.68
CA ASP A 366 13.59 -3.24 -15.08
C ASP A 366 12.41 -2.83 -16.00
N PHE A 367 11.19 -3.27 -15.71
CA PHE A 367 9.97 -2.81 -16.42
C PHE A 367 9.88 -1.29 -16.37
N ASP A 368 10.03 -0.72 -15.19
CA ASP A 368 9.93 0.71 -14.99
C ASP A 368 11.01 1.46 -15.79
N ALA A 369 12.25 0.99 -15.73
CA ALA A 369 13.35 1.57 -16.50
C ALA A 369 13.09 1.49 -18.01
N ARG A 370 12.56 0.37 -18.49
CA ARG A 370 12.18 0.18 -19.91
C ARG A 370 11.01 1.08 -20.31
N MET A 371 9.98 1.18 -19.46
CA MET A 371 8.83 2.07 -19.69
C MET A 371 9.27 3.52 -19.86
N LYS A 372 10.12 4.01 -18.97
CA LYS A 372 10.66 5.36 -19.03
C LYS A 372 11.50 5.60 -20.28
N ALA A 373 12.34 4.63 -20.64
CA ALA A 373 13.17 4.72 -21.83
C ALA A 373 12.35 4.73 -23.13
N VAL A 374 11.35 3.86 -23.27
CA VAL A 374 10.48 3.79 -24.44
C VAL A 374 9.62 5.06 -24.56
N SER A 375 9.07 5.52 -23.44
CA SER A 375 8.29 6.77 -23.40
C SER A 375 9.12 7.96 -23.83
N HIS A 376 10.36 8.07 -23.33
CA HIS A 376 11.28 9.12 -23.73
C HIS A 376 11.66 9.02 -25.23
N PHE A 377 11.97 7.81 -25.70
CA PHE A 377 12.29 7.58 -27.11
C PHE A 377 11.20 8.08 -28.06
N ARG A 378 9.93 7.85 -27.71
CA ARG A 378 8.80 8.31 -28.51
C ARG A 378 8.68 9.83 -28.63
N THR A 379 9.29 10.60 -27.74
CA THR A 379 9.33 12.06 -27.81
C THR A 379 10.43 12.59 -28.73
N LEU A 380 11.35 11.73 -29.17
CA LEU A 380 12.46 12.11 -30.01
C LEU A 380 12.02 12.23 -31.48
N GLU A 381 12.56 13.22 -32.17
CA GLU A 381 12.25 13.49 -33.60
C GLU A 381 12.59 12.29 -34.51
N GLU A 382 13.67 11.59 -34.18
CA GLU A 382 14.17 10.44 -34.95
C GLU A 382 13.37 9.15 -34.73
N SER A 383 12.48 9.11 -33.77
CA SER A 383 11.76 7.88 -33.36
C SER A 383 10.91 7.29 -34.51
N SER A 384 10.22 8.13 -35.25
CA SER A 384 9.36 7.69 -36.37
C SER A 384 10.17 7.12 -37.53
N ALA A 385 11.29 7.75 -37.85
CA ALA A 385 12.19 7.31 -38.93
C ALA A 385 12.82 5.95 -38.57
N LEU A 386 13.30 5.80 -37.32
CA LEU A 386 13.90 4.56 -36.87
C LEU A 386 12.87 3.41 -36.78
N ALA A 387 11.66 3.69 -36.29
CA ALA A 387 10.57 2.71 -36.26
C ALA A 387 10.17 2.23 -37.66
N ALA A 388 10.09 3.15 -38.64
CA ALA A 388 9.80 2.81 -40.02
C ALA A 388 10.92 1.96 -40.65
N ALA A 389 12.18 2.30 -40.42
CA ALA A 389 13.34 1.53 -40.87
C ALA A 389 13.34 0.12 -40.26
N ASN A 390 13.13 -0.01 -38.97
CA ASN A 390 13.06 -1.30 -38.29
C ASN A 390 11.91 -2.17 -38.84
N LYS A 391 10.72 -1.58 -39.06
CA LYS A 391 9.59 -2.29 -39.64
C LYS A 391 9.90 -2.82 -41.03
N ARG A 392 10.58 -2.01 -41.87
CA ARG A 392 10.98 -2.41 -43.20
C ARG A 392 11.95 -3.60 -43.17
N VAL A 393 12.98 -3.55 -42.32
CA VAL A 393 13.95 -4.65 -42.15
C VAL A 393 13.25 -5.92 -41.65
N SER A 394 12.40 -5.80 -40.64
CA SER A 394 11.63 -6.91 -40.11
C SER A 394 10.73 -7.58 -41.14
N ASN A 395 10.09 -6.79 -42.02
CA ASN A 395 9.27 -7.33 -43.09
C ASN A 395 10.10 -8.06 -44.19
N ILE A 396 11.32 -7.60 -44.45
CA ILE A 396 12.24 -8.27 -45.35
C ILE A 396 12.66 -9.61 -44.78
N LEU A 397 13.08 -9.63 -43.50
CA LEU A 397 13.49 -10.84 -42.79
C LEU A 397 12.36 -11.88 -42.67
N ALA A 398 11.13 -11.44 -42.44
CA ALA A 398 9.97 -12.33 -42.32
C ALA A 398 9.63 -13.06 -43.65
N LYS A 399 10.08 -12.51 -44.78
CA LYS A 399 9.90 -13.10 -46.12
C LYS A 399 11.05 -14.00 -46.56
N SER A 400 12.09 -14.09 -45.77
CA SER A 400 13.25 -14.95 -46.04
C SER A 400 12.97 -16.36 -45.53
N ASP A 401 13.12 -17.36 -46.42
CA ASP A 401 13.02 -18.77 -46.07
C ASP A 401 14.35 -19.35 -45.54
N GLU A 402 15.38 -18.52 -45.47
CA GLU A 402 16.72 -18.92 -45.00
C GLU A 402 16.86 -18.79 -43.49
N THR A 403 17.51 -19.79 -42.87
CA THR A 403 17.91 -19.69 -41.48
C THR A 403 19.08 -18.72 -41.36
N LEU A 404 18.83 -17.51 -40.90
CA LEU A 404 19.84 -16.49 -40.70
C LEU A 404 20.56 -16.67 -39.36
N ASN A 405 21.87 -16.49 -39.36
CA ASN A 405 22.66 -16.44 -38.15
C ASN A 405 23.05 -14.99 -37.81
N ASP A 406 23.47 -14.77 -36.60
CA ASP A 406 23.84 -13.44 -36.10
C ASP A 406 25.23 -12.98 -36.51
N ILE A 407 25.91 -13.73 -37.40
CA ILE A 407 27.27 -13.46 -37.79
C ILE A 407 27.28 -12.71 -39.12
N VAL A 408 27.86 -11.50 -39.12
CA VAL A 408 28.09 -10.72 -40.32
C VAL A 408 29.46 -11.06 -40.90
N HIS A 409 29.46 -11.63 -42.08
CA HIS A 409 30.70 -11.93 -42.79
C HIS A 409 31.14 -10.73 -43.65
N ALA A 410 32.23 -10.09 -43.26
CA ALA A 410 32.75 -8.91 -44.00
C ALA A 410 33.01 -9.16 -45.49
N SER A 411 33.29 -10.41 -45.86
CA SER A 411 33.57 -10.82 -47.25
C SER A 411 32.35 -10.73 -48.16
N VAL A 412 31.14 -10.73 -47.62
CA VAL A 412 29.89 -10.64 -48.44
C VAL A 412 29.40 -9.22 -48.60
N LEU A 413 29.93 -8.24 -47.84
CA LEU A 413 29.56 -6.84 -47.91
C LEU A 413 30.28 -6.18 -49.10
N LYS A 414 29.50 -5.71 -50.07
CA LYS A 414 30.04 -5.12 -51.32
C LYS A 414 29.82 -3.61 -51.40
N GLU A 415 28.72 -3.13 -50.86
CA GLU A 415 28.37 -1.71 -50.93
C GLU A 415 29.04 -0.93 -49.77
N ALA A 416 29.52 0.28 -50.11
CA ALA A 416 30.17 1.14 -49.10
C ALA A 416 29.27 1.45 -47.91
N ALA A 417 27.96 1.57 -48.15
CA ALA A 417 26.98 1.79 -47.07
C ALA A 417 26.83 0.58 -46.14
N GLU A 418 26.88 -0.63 -46.69
CA GLU A 418 26.81 -1.88 -45.93
C GLU A 418 28.05 -2.05 -45.03
N ILE A 419 29.21 -1.78 -45.58
CA ILE A 419 30.50 -1.86 -44.86
C ILE A 419 30.52 -0.86 -43.69
N LYS A 420 30.06 0.38 -43.95
CA LYS A 420 29.97 1.44 -42.96
C LYS A 420 28.98 1.07 -41.86
N LEU A 421 27.80 0.56 -42.22
CA LEU A 421 26.78 0.13 -41.26
C LEU A 421 27.30 -1.00 -40.37
N ALA A 422 27.93 -2.02 -40.95
CA ALA A 422 28.49 -3.15 -40.19
C ALA A 422 29.57 -2.69 -39.24
N GLY A 423 30.46 -1.78 -39.65
CA GLY A 423 31.48 -1.20 -38.77
C GLY A 423 30.88 -0.42 -37.61
N ASN A 424 29.87 0.41 -37.89
CA ASN A 424 29.17 1.19 -36.86
C ASN A 424 28.43 0.29 -35.87
N LEU A 425 27.82 -0.80 -36.32
CA LEU A 425 27.10 -1.74 -35.48
C LEU A 425 28.05 -2.44 -34.48
N VAL A 426 29.27 -2.79 -34.87
CA VAL A 426 30.25 -3.37 -33.96
C VAL A 426 30.62 -2.40 -32.86
N VAL A 427 30.93 -1.15 -33.22
CA VAL A 427 31.29 -0.09 -32.28
C VAL A 427 30.15 0.22 -31.32
N LEU A 428 28.93 0.33 -31.85
CA LEU A 428 27.72 0.58 -31.06
C LEU A 428 27.44 -0.54 -30.08
N ARG A 429 27.52 -1.79 -30.51
CA ARG A 429 27.30 -2.95 -29.65
C ARG A 429 28.19 -2.91 -28.43
N ASP A 430 29.50 -2.72 -28.63
CA ASP A 430 30.48 -2.70 -27.57
C ASP A 430 30.28 -1.50 -26.61
N LYS A 431 29.83 -0.36 -27.15
CA LYS A 431 29.54 0.85 -26.37
C LYS A 431 28.24 0.75 -25.59
N LEU A 432 27.20 0.13 -26.14
CA LEU A 432 25.87 0.05 -25.55
C LEU A 432 25.71 -1.08 -24.54
N GLN A 433 26.44 -2.18 -24.71
CA GLN A 433 26.30 -3.35 -23.87
C GLN A 433 26.42 -3.07 -22.36
N PRO A 434 27.34 -2.21 -21.87
CA PRO A 434 27.41 -1.85 -20.47
C PRO A 434 26.16 -1.08 -19.97
N TYR A 435 25.55 -0.27 -20.81
CA TYR A 435 24.30 0.45 -20.46
C TYR A 435 23.12 -0.52 -20.32
N PHE A 436 22.98 -1.45 -21.27
CA PHE A 436 21.93 -2.49 -21.19
C PHE A 436 22.12 -3.40 -20.00
N ALA A 437 23.33 -3.81 -19.68
CA ALA A 437 23.65 -4.66 -18.53
C ALA A 437 23.29 -4.00 -17.19
N LYS A 438 23.33 -2.65 -17.14
CA LYS A 438 23.00 -1.85 -15.95
C LYS A 438 21.57 -1.31 -15.95
N GLY A 439 20.74 -1.68 -16.92
CA GLY A 439 19.38 -1.19 -17.06
C GLY A 439 19.28 0.30 -17.43
N ARG A 440 20.36 0.90 -17.92
CA ARG A 440 20.44 2.32 -18.36
C ARG A 440 19.97 2.49 -19.79
N TYR A 441 18.73 2.12 -20.08
CA TYR A 441 18.18 2.07 -21.42
C TYR A 441 18.08 3.44 -22.11
N GLN A 442 17.76 4.48 -21.36
CA GLN A 442 17.69 5.85 -21.89
C GLN A 442 19.06 6.37 -22.32
N ASP A 443 20.10 6.07 -21.54
CA ASP A 443 21.48 6.44 -21.88
C ASP A 443 21.98 5.68 -23.11
N ALA A 444 21.65 4.40 -23.22
CA ALA A 444 21.95 3.58 -24.40
C ALA A 444 21.37 4.21 -25.67
N ARG A 445 20.10 4.63 -25.64
CA ARG A 445 19.46 5.32 -26.77
C ARG A 445 20.10 6.66 -27.12
N SER A 446 20.56 7.39 -26.12
CA SER A 446 21.26 8.67 -26.35
C SER A 446 22.58 8.47 -27.07
N GLU A 447 23.30 7.37 -26.79
CA GLU A 447 24.54 7.04 -27.46
C GLU A 447 24.33 6.55 -28.92
N GLU A 448 23.25 5.80 -29.17
CA GLU A 448 22.86 5.39 -30.53
C GLU A 448 22.68 6.59 -31.49
N ARG A 449 22.23 7.73 -30.97
CA ARG A 449 22.02 8.96 -31.75
C ARG A 449 23.32 9.66 -32.16
N ARG A 450 24.43 9.38 -31.47
CA ARG A 450 25.74 10.04 -31.71
C ARG A 450 26.56 9.36 -32.81
N VAL A 451 26.10 8.22 -33.32
CA VAL A 451 26.73 7.43 -34.35
C VAL A 451 25.93 7.40 -35.65
#